data_4dd88492c6cb067a746609e8a7c82864
#
_entry.id   4dd88492c6cb067a746609e8a7c82864
#
_cell.length_a   1.000
_cell.length_b   1.000
_cell.length_c   1.000
_cell.angle_alpha   90.00
_cell.angle_beta   90.00
_cell.angle_gamma   90.00
#
_symmetry.space_group_name_H-M   'P 1'
#
loop_
_entity.id
_entity.type
_entity.pdbx_description
1 polymer ?
#
loop_
_entity_poly.entity_id
_entity_poly.type
_entity_poly.pdbx_seq_one_letter_code
_entity_poly.pdbx_strand_id
1 'polypeptide(L)'
;MPTIEENIFKRSQIEFSKLADFGFQKADDMWIYQKEFMNNQFRAVVKISSGGKVSGDVFETDSDDIYFPLRVESMEAGFVGEVRAEYKKILQNIKQYCCVENYFIFPQTNRIAHAVYQKYGDKPIFPWEKFSGYGVFKNPDNNKWYALIGNLDKSKLDKTKSGETEIANLKLDEEKIQLLLKQKGFYPAYHMNKKYWITIILDDTIDDKTILELFEESHHFTEKNIHKSTPKKSLNNSG
;
A
#
# COMPACT_ATOMS: atom_id res chain seq x y z
N MET A 1 -4.85 -22.88 3.77
CA MET A 1 -4.98 -21.81 2.75
C MET A 1 -5.59 -20.58 3.39
N PRO A 2 -5.34 -19.36 2.88
CA PRO A 2 -5.95 -18.16 3.43
C PRO A 2 -7.47 -18.15 3.17
N THR A 3 -8.23 -17.64 4.13
CA THR A 3 -9.69 -17.49 4.00
C THR A 3 -10.08 -16.42 2.97
N ILE A 4 -11.37 -16.31 2.63
CA ILE A 4 -11.89 -15.24 1.73
C ILE A 4 -11.56 -13.87 2.35
N GLU A 5 -11.76 -13.74 3.67
CA GLU A 5 -11.50 -12.51 4.41
C GLU A 5 -10.01 -12.17 4.39
N GLU A 6 -9.14 -13.13 4.72
CA GLU A 6 -7.68 -12.92 4.68
C GLU A 6 -7.18 -12.50 3.30
N ASN A 7 -7.76 -13.03 2.23
CA ASN A 7 -7.40 -12.63 0.87
C ASN A 7 -7.86 -11.21 0.54
N ILE A 8 -9.09 -10.84 0.91
CA ILE A 8 -9.66 -9.51 0.60
C ILE A 8 -8.96 -8.43 1.42
N PHE A 9 -8.72 -8.66 2.70
CA PHE A 9 -8.11 -7.67 3.61
C PHE A 9 -6.58 -7.73 3.64
N LYS A 10 -5.96 -8.58 2.83
CA LYS A 10 -4.52 -8.57 2.65
C LYS A 10 -4.04 -7.16 2.30
N ARG A 11 -3.02 -6.67 3.01
CA ARG A 11 -2.51 -5.31 2.86
C ARG A 11 -3.53 -4.21 3.17
N SER A 12 -4.44 -4.46 4.11
CA SER A 12 -5.40 -3.45 4.57
C SER A 12 -5.24 -3.25 6.07
N GLN A 13 -5.38 -2.01 6.51
CA GLN A 13 -5.43 -1.64 7.92
C GLN A 13 -6.81 -1.08 8.23
N ILE A 14 -7.43 -1.59 9.29
CA ILE A 14 -8.76 -1.13 9.74
C ILE A 14 -8.67 0.28 10.34
N GLU A 15 -9.53 1.16 9.88
CA GLU A 15 -9.79 2.47 10.50
C GLU A 15 -10.97 2.32 11.47
N PHE A 16 -10.68 2.03 12.74
CA PHE A 16 -11.69 1.77 13.78
C PHE A 16 -12.72 2.90 13.95
N SER A 17 -12.33 4.14 13.69
CA SER A 17 -13.22 5.31 13.72
C SER A 17 -14.36 5.24 12.71
N LYS A 18 -14.19 4.50 11.62
CA LYS A 18 -15.18 4.37 10.55
C LYS A 18 -16.15 3.20 10.73
N LEU A 19 -15.86 2.29 11.67
CA LEU A 19 -16.64 1.07 11.83
C LEU A 19 -18.09 1.35 12.24
N ALA A 20 -18.30 2.22 13.22
CA ALA A 20 -19.65 2.57 13.68
C ALA A 20 -20.48 3.23 12.58
N ASP A 21 -19.90 4.15 11.82
CA ASP A 21 -20.56 4.86 10.71
C ASP A 21 -20.93 3.91 9.57
N PHE A 22 -20.15 2.85 9.35
CA PHE A 22 -20.47 1.81 8.38
C PHE A 22 -21.60 0.90 8.81
N GLY A 23 -21.85 0.80 10.14
CA GLY A 23 -22.90 -0.02 10.72
C GLY A 23 -22.40 -1.20 11.58
N PHE A 24 -21.09 -1.25 11.88
CA PHE A 24 -20.60 -2.20 12.88
C PHE A 24 -21.05 -1.82 14.28
N GLN A 25 -21.42 -2.83 15.08
CA GLN A 25 -21.72 -2.70 16.49
C GLN A 25 -20.58 -3.26 17.32
N LYS A 26 -20.19 -2.54 18.36
CA LYS A 26 -19.14 -2.99 19.26
C LYS A 26 -19.76 -3.94 20.31
N ALA A 27 -19.22 -5.15 20.39
CA ALA A 27 -19.59 -6.16 21.39
C ALA A 27 -18.29 -6.67 22.04
N ASP A 28 -18.07 -6.33 23.30
CA ASP A 28 -16.82 -6.61 24.02
C ASP A 28 -15.58 -6.14 23.25
N ASP A 29 -14.66 -7.08 22.92
CA ASP A 29 -13.42 -6.82 22.17
C ASP A 29 -13.58 -6.97 20.66
N MET A 30 -14.81 -7.11 20.17
CA MET A 30 -15.10 -7.35 18.76
C MET A 30 -16.03 -6.26 18.21
N TRP A 31 -15.84 -5.97 16.92
CA TRP A 31 -16.80 -5.24 16.11
C TRP A 31 -17.55 -6.21 15.23
N ILE A 32 -18.88 -6.17 15.23
CA ILE A 32 -19.74 -7.12 14.50
C ILE A 32 -20.62 -6.34 13.52
N TYR A 33 -20.63 -6.79 12.27
CA TYR A 33 -21.51 -6.30 11.22
C TYR A 33 -22.33 -7.46 10.65
N GLN A 34 -23.62 -7.22 10.46
CA GLN A 34 -24.52 -8.22 9.87
C GLN A 34 -25.25 -7.62 8.68
N LYS A 35 -25.42 -8.40 7.63
CA LYS A 35 -26.16 -8.00 6.43
C LYS A 35 -26.84 -9.18 5.78
N GLU A 36 -28.14 -9.07 5.56
CA GLU A 36 -28.90 -10.00 4.74
C GLU A 36 -28.66 -9.72 3.25
N PHE A 37 -28.65 -10.77 2.43
CA PHE A 37 -28.43 -10.69 1.00
C PHE A 37 -29.12 -11.83 0.26
N MET A 38 -29.15 -11.80 -1.10
CA MET A 38 -29.86 -12.74 -1.94
C MET A 38 -31.34 -12.92 -1.53
N ASN A 39 -32.09 -11.82 -1.53
CA ASN A 39 -33.50 -11.77 -1.11
C ASN A 39 -33.72 -12.32 0.32
N ASN A 40 -32.79 -12.00 1.23
CA ASN A 40 -32.79 -12.39 2.64
C ASN A 40 -32.68 -13.92 2.88
N GLN A 41 -32.23 -14.69 1.90
CA GLN A 41 -31.97 -16.12 2.07
C GLN A 41 -30.70 -16.36 2.91
N PHE A 42 -29.77 -15.42 2.88
CA PHE A 42 -28.49 -15.52 3.60
C PHE A 42 -28.22 -14.29 4.44
N ARG A 43 -27.50 -14.50 5.53
CA ARG A 43 -27.01 -13.45 6.42
C ARG A 43 -25.48 -13.56 6.56
N ALA A 44 -24.76 -12.54 6.12
CA ALA A 44 -23.34 -12.40 6.39
C ALA A 44 -23.12 -11.83 7.80
N VAL A 45 -22.23 -12.44 8.56
CA VAL A 45 -21.78 -11.94 9.88
C VAL A 45 -20.27 -11.71 9.78
N VAL A 46 -19.84 -10.45 9.81
CA VAL A 46 -18.42 -10.07 9.74
C VAL A 46 -17.97 -9.56 11.08
N LYS A 47 -16.83 -10.06 11.58
CA LYS A 47 -16.27 -9.75 12.89
C LYS A 47 -14.87 -9.17 12.71
N ILE A 48 -14.58 -8.08 13.43
CA ILE A 48 -13.25 -7.44 13.46
C ILE A 48 -12.79 -7.39 14.91
N SER A 49 -11.64 -8.00 15.19
CA SER A 49 -11.05 -7.97 16.55
C SER A 49 -10.43 -6.61 16.87
N SER A 50 -10.14 -6.34 18.14
CA SER A 50 -9.39 -5.15 18.58
C SER A 50 -8.01 -5.03 17.91
N GLY A 51 -7.40 -6.13 17.46
CA GLY A 51 -6.16 -6.15 16.68
C GLY A 51 -6.35 -5.97 15.18
N GLY A 52 -7.58 -5.71 14.70
CA GLY A 52 -7.87 -5.48 13.26
C GLY A 52 -7.97 -6.76 12.42
N LYS A 53 -7.98 -7.96 13.02
CA LYS A 53 -8.19 -9.22 12.28
C LYS A 53 -9.65 -9.33 11.87
N VAL A 54 -9.89 -9.53 10.56
CA VAL A 54 -11.22 -9.72 9.98
C VAL A 54 -11.52 -11.21 9.86
N SER A 55 -12.69 -11.62 10.28
CA SER A 55 -13.27 -12.95 10.09
C SER A 55 -14.76 -12.81 9.79
N GLY A 56 -15.38 -13.85 9.26
CA GLY A 56 -16.83 -13.80 9.04
C GLY A 56 -17.35 -15.16 8.61
N ASP A 57 -18.67 -15.27 8.61
CA ASP A 57 -19.42 -16.43 8.16
C ASP A 57 -20.70 -16.00 7.45
N VAL A 58 -21.25 -16.90 6.66
CA VAL A 58 -22.57 -16.77 6.03
C VAL A 58 -23.49 -17.80 6.65
N PHE A 59 -24.67 -17.37 7.04
CA PHE A 59 -25.72 -18.22 7.62
C PHE A 59 -26.91 -18.28 6.67
N GLU A 60 -27.56 -19.43 6.61
CA GLU A 60 -28.89 -19.56 6.02
C GLU A 60 -29.92 -18.93 6.97
N THR A 61 -30.74 -18.01 6.47
CA THR A 61 -31.62 -17.21 7.35
C THR A 61 -32.74 -18.05 7.96
N ASP A 62 -33.23 -19.08 7.25
CA ASP A 62 -34.33 -19.89 7.71
C ASP A 62 -33.96 -20.88 8.84
N SER A 63 -32.74 -21.46 8.77
CA SER A 63 -32.25 -22.45 9.75
C SER A 63 -31.31 -21.89 10.79
N ASP A 64 -30.74 -20.71 10.52
CA ASP A 64 -29.63 -20.11 11.28
C ASP A 64 -28.35 -20.97 11.29
N ASP A 65 -28.21 -21.88 10.33
CA ASP A 65 -27.05 -22.74 10.16
C ASP A 65 -25.96 -22.05 9.33
N ILE A 66 -24.70 -22.36 9.61
CA ILE A 66 -23.58 -21.90 8.80
C ILE A 66 -23.66 -22.52 7.40
N TYR A 67 -23.63 -21.67 6.36
CA TYR A 67 -23.57 -22.10 4.98
C TYR A 67 -22.17 -22.64 4.64
N PHE A 68 -21.93 -23.89 4.99
CA PHE A 68 -20.64 -24.56 4.86
C PHE A 68 -20.09 -24.61 3.42
N PRO A 69 -20.90 -24.73 2.34
CA PRO A 69 -20.39 -24.73 0.96
C PRO A 69 -19.56 -23.49 0.60
N LEU A 70 -19.75 -22.36 1.28
CA LEU A 70 -18.93 -21.16 1.10
C LEU A 70 -17.42 -21.43 1.29
N ARG A 71 -17.06 -22.38 2.19
CA ARG A 71 -15.70 -22.70 2.58
C ARG A 71 -15.05 -23.81 1.74
N VAL A 72 -15.82 -24.47 0.89
CA VAL A 72 -15.35 -25.57 0.04
C VAL A 72 -14.81 -25.02 -1.27
N GLU A 73 -13.51 -25.07 -1.48
CA GLU A 73 -12.86 -24.46 -2.67
C GLU A 73 -13.31 -25.09 -3.99
N SER A 74 -13.57 -26.39 -4.03
CA SER A 74 -14.05 -27.06 -5.25
C SER A 74 -15.45 -26.69 -5.69
N MET A 75 -16.20 -25.97 -4.83
CA MET A 75 -17.56 -25.48 -5.11
C MET A 75 -17.53 -24.00 -5.52
N GLU A 76 -16.96 -23.69 -6.69
CA GLU A 76 -16.87 -22.30 -7.17
C GLU A 76 -17.93 -21.93 -8.20
N ALA A 77 -18.68 -22.89 -8.74
CA ALA A 77 -19.65 -22.68 -9.80
C ALA A 77 -21.10 -22.74 -9.30
N GLY A 78 -22.05 -22.25 -10.14
CA GLY A 78 -23.47 -22.28 -9.87
C GLY A 78 -23.87 -21.43 -8.66
N PHE A 79 -24.88 -21.87 -7.94
CA PHE A 79 -25.46 -21.13 -6.83
C PHE A 79 -24.45 -20.81 -5.69
N VAL A 80 -23.55 -21.76 -5.38
CA VAL A 80 -22.49 -21.51 -4.38
C VAL A 80 -21.55 -20.39 -4.84
N GLY A 81 -21.23 -20.33 -6.13
CA GLY A 81 -20.45 -19.25 -6.72
C GLY A 81 -21.14 -17.89 -6.60
N GLU A 82 -22.47 -17.84 -6.79
CA GLU A 82 -23.26 -16.61 -6.61
C GLU A 82 -23.25 -16.13 -5.14
N VAL A 83 -23.52 -17.03 -4.20
CA VAL A 83 -23.44 -16.70 -2.74
C VAL A 83 -22.05 -16.17 -2.38
N ARG A 84 -21.01 -16.82 -2.88
CA ARG A 84 -19.62 -16.40 -2.64
C ARG A 84 -19.31 -15.03 -3.26
N ALA A 85 -19.82 -14.75 -4.45
CA ALA A 85 -19.63 -13.46 -5.12
C ALA A 85 -20.31 -12.33 -4.35
N GLU A 86 -21.55 -12.54 -3.90
CA GLU A 86 -22.28 -11.53 -3.11
C GLU A 86 -21.61 -11.30 -1.75
N TYR A 87 -21.18 -12.36 -1.08
CA TYR A 87 -20.40 -12.22 0.17
C TYR A 87 -19.10 -11.45 -0.04
N LYS A 88 -18.35 -11.74 -1.12
CA LYS A 88 -17.13 -10.98 -1.48
C LYS A 88 -17.43 -9.50 -1.71
N LYS A 89 -18.55 -9.13 -2.33
CA LYS A 89 -18.97 -7.72 -2.49
C LYS A 89 -19.21 -7.04 -1.15
N ILE A 90 -19.84 -7.73 -0.19
CA ILE A 90 -20.03 -7.19 1.17
C ILE A 90 -18.67 -6.89 1.80
N LEU A 91 -17.73 -7.82 1.75
CA LEU A 91 -16.38 -7.64 2.30
C LEU A 91 -15.59 -6.52 1.57
N GLN A 92 -15.72 -6.41 0.25
CA GLN A 92 -15.11 -5.34 -0.54
C GLN A 92 -15.65 -3.96 -0.16
N ASN A 93 -16.96 -3.83 0.09
CA ASN A 93 -17.55 -2.57 0.55
C ASN A 93 -17.03 -2.18 1.94
N ILE A 94 -16.89 -3.16 2.86
CA ILE A 94 -16.28 -2.94 4.17
C ILE A 94 -14.83 -2.47 4.00
N LYS A 95 -14.04 -3.15 3.17
CA LYS A 95 -12.65 -2.77 2.89
C LYS A 95 -12.57 -1.36 2.34
N GLN A 96 -13.38 -1.02 1.36
CA GLN A 96 -13.35 0.29 0.70
C GLN A 96 -13.69 1.43 1.67
N TYR A 97 -14.62 1.22 2.60
CA TYR A 97 -15.07 2.26 3.53
C TYR A 97 -14.23 2.29 4.81
N CYS A 98 -13.94 1.12 5.38
CA CYS A 98 -13.37 0.99 6.72
C CYS A 98 -11.85 0.75 6.74
N CYS A 99 -11.18 0.68 5.59
CA CYS A 99 -9.75 0.39 5.58
C CYS A 99 -8.94 1.44 4.82
N VAL A 100 -7.68 1.59 5.23
CA VAL A 100 -6.62 2.15 4.41
C VAL A 100 -5.77 1.03 3.84
N GLU A 101 -5.29 1.21 2.63
CA GLU A 101 -4.45 0.21 1.95
C GLU A 101 -3.02 0.30 2.46
N ASN A 102 -2.50 -0.79 3.01
CA ASN A 102 -1.08 -0.89 3.36
C ASN A 102 -0.31 -1.44 2.15
N TYR A 103 0.48 -0.59 1.54
CA TYR A 103 1.31 -0.95 0.39
C TYR A 103 2.54 -1.74 0.79
N PHE A 104 3.04 -1.53 2.02
CA PHE A 104 4.32 -2.01 2.54
C PHE A 104 4.15 -2.73 3.88
N ILE A 105 5.26 -3.27 4.41
CA ILE A 105 5.27 -4.08 5.64
C ILE A 105 5.43 -3.17 6.87
N PHE A 106 6.35 -2.20 6.81
CA PHE A 106 6.71 -1.39 7.96
C PHE A 106 5.78 -0.19 8.16
N PRO A 107 5.46 0.16 9.43
CA PRO A 107 4.52 1.23 9.74
C PRO A 107 4.94 2.60 9.17
N GLN A 108 6.22 3.00 9.30
CA GLN A 108 6.72 4.27 8.77
C GLN A 108 6.56 4.34 7.26
N THR A 109 6.88 3.27 6.56
CA THR A 109 6.74 3.20 5.10
C THR A 109 5.31 3.43 4.64
N ASN A 110 4.34 2.85 5.35
CA ASN A 110 2.92 3.06 5.04
C ASN A 110 2.47 4.48 5.36
N ARG A 111 2.91 5.08 6.50
CA ARG A 111 2.61 6.49 6.80
C ARG A 111 3.12 7.43 5.70
N ILE A 112 4.35 7.21 5.23
CA ILE A 112 4.94 7.99 4.12
C ILE A 112 4.14 7.77 2.83
N ALA A 113 3.85 6.51 2.45
CA ALA A 113 3.10 6.20 1.23
C ALA A 113 1.68 6.81 1.26
N HIS A 114 1.00 6.79 2.41
CA HIS A 114 -0.30 7.43 2.57
C HIS A 114 -0.22 8.95 2.46
N ALA A 115 0.79 9.59 3.06
CA ALA A 115 0.99 11.03 2.96
C ALA A 115 1.29 11.47 1.51
N VAL A 116 2.09 10.69 0.78
CA VAL A 116 2.34 10.91 -0.67
C VAL A 116 1.03 10.80 -1.46
N TYR A 117 0.22 9.78 -1.18
CA TYR A 117 -1.08 9.64 -1.83
C TYR A 117 -2.02 10.82 -1.52
N GLN A 118 -2.09 11.25 -0.28
CA GLN A 118 -2.93 12.41 0.12
C GLN A 118 -2.48 13.71 -0.58
N LYS A 119 -1.18 13.87 -0.79
CA LYS A 119 -0.62 15.10 -1.38
C LYS A 119 -0.69 15.13 -2.91
N TYR A 120 -0.40 14.00 -3.57
CA TYR A 120 -0.23 13.94 -5.02
C TYR A 120 -1.23 13.01 -5.74
N GLY A 121 -1.98 12.18 -5.00
CA GLY A 121 -2.81 11.12 -5.58
C GLY A 121 -2.01 9.90 -6.05
N ASP A 122 -0.70 9.89 -5.86
CA ASP A 122 0.20 8.86 -6.38
C ASP A 122 0.18 7.60 -5.50
N LYS A 123 -0.06 6.45 -6.13
CA LYS A 123 0.07 5.13 -5.50
C LYS A 123 1.33 4.43 -5.98
N PRO A 124 1.98 3.62 -5.12
CA PRO A 124 3.11 2.81 -5.57
C PRO A 124 2.66 1.76 -6.58
N ILE A 125 3.45 1.58 -7.64
CA ILE A 125 3.28 0.53 -8.64
C ILE A 125 4.29 -0.57 -8.32
N PHE A 126 3.87 -1.84 -8.34
CA PHE A 126 4.70 -3.02 -8.09
C PHE A 126 4.98 -3.77 -9.39
N PRO A 127 6.00 -3.37 -10.18
CA PRO A 127 6.20 -3.87 -11.54
C PRO A 127 6.85 -5.26 -11.61
N TRP A 128 7.36 -5.78 -10.48
CA TRP A 128 8.12 -7.03 -10.46
C TRP A 128 7.44 -8.11 -9.62
N GLU A 129 6.98 -9.19 -10.23
CA GLU A 129 6.40 -10.33 -9.52
C GLU A 129 7.35 -10.97 -8.50
N LYS A 130 8.64 -11.13 -8.91
CA LYS A 130 9.69 -11.71 -8.04
C LYS A 130 10.10 -10.81 -6.88
N PHE A 131 9.81 -9.52 -6.95
CA PHE A 131 10.14 -8.50 -5.95
C PHE A 131 8.88 -7.75 -5.54
N SER A 132 7.89 -8.49 -5.07
CA SER A 132 6.55 -7.96 -4.73
C SER A 132 6.55 -6.92 -3.60
N GLY A 133 7.66 -6.76 -2.87
CA GLY A 133 7.86 -5.71 -1.87
C GLY A 133 8.46 -4.41 -2.42
N TYR A 134 8.80 -4.36 -3.74
CA TYR A 134 9.40 -3.16 -4.35
C TYR A 134 8.34 -2.31 -5.06
N GLY A 135 8.03 -1.16 -4.49
CA GLY A 135 7.05 -0.21 -5.01
C GLY A 135 7.71 1.03 -5.61
N VAL A 136 7.32 1.39 -6.82
CA VAL A 136 7.81 2.56 -7.56
C VAL A 136 6.78 3.66 -7.55
N PHE A 137 7.17 4.87 -7.18
CA PHE A 137 6.38 6.08 -7.37
C PHE A 137 6.85 6.81 -8.63
N LYS A 138 5.91 7.15 -9.48
CA LYS A 138 6.16 7.83 -10.76
C LYS A 138 5.41 9.15 -10.81
N ASN A 139 6.06 10.15 -11.38
CA ASN A 139 5.37 11.38 -11.74
C ASN A 139 4.37 11.07 -12.87
N PRO A 140 3.07 11.38 -12.72
CA PRO A 140 2.03 11.03 -13.69
C PRO A 140 2.22 11.73 -15.05
N ASP A 141 2.81 12.94 -15.07
CA ASP A 141 2.95 13.74 -16.29
C ASP A 141 4.02 13.21 -17.26
N ASN A 142 5.04 12.52 -16.74
CA ASN A 142 6.19 12.11 -17.55
C ASN A 142 6.67 10.68 -17.30
N ASN A 143 6.00 9.91 -16.46
CA ASN A 143 6.34 8.53 -16.07
C ASN A 143 7.75 8.34 -15.46
N LYS A 144 8.43 9.41 -15.06
CA LYS A 144 9.74 9.33 -14.42
C LYS A 144 9.59 8.90 -12.97
N TRP A 145 10.47 8.00 -12.54
CA TRP A 145 10.55 7.57 -11.15
C TRP A 145 11.10 8.71 -10.29
N TYR A 146 10.41 9.01 -9.21
CA TYR A 146 10.90 9.91 -8.17
C TYR A 146 11.19 9.17 -6.86
N ALA A 147 10.54 8.02 -6.61
CA ALA A 147 10.86 7.19 -5.46
C ALA A 147 10.77 5.69 -5.81
N LEU A 148 11.63 4.91 -5.18
CA LEU A 148 11.58 3.44 -5.17
C LEU A 148 11.69 2.98 -3.73
N ILE A 149 10.65 2.35 -3.21
CA ILE A 149 10.63 1.74 -1.88
C ILE A 149 10.83 0.23 -2.04
N GLY A 150 11.62 -0.38 -1.18
CA GLY A 150 11.83 -1.82 -1.16
C GLY A 150 12.35 -2.33 0.17
N ASN A 151 12.20 -3.64 0.40
CA ASN A 151 12.70 -4.30 1.59
C ASN A 151 14.11 -4.89 1.37
N LEU A 152 14.93 -4.88 2.40
CA LEU A 152 16.25 -5.51 2.40
C LEU A 152 16.71 -5.84 3.81
N ASP A 153 17.75 -6.66 3.92
CA ASP A 153 18.45 -6.85 5.19
C ASP A 153 19.39 -5.65 5.45
N LYS A 154 19.36 -5.11 6.67
CA LYS A 154 20.15 -3.95 7.10
C LYS A 154 21.65 -4.10 6.84
N SER A 155 22.15 -5.35 6.82
CA SER A 155 23.56 -5.64 6.50
C SER A 155 23.99 -5.23 5.09
N LYS A 156 23.02 -5.03 4.18
CA LYS A 156 23.28 -4.51 2.82
C LYS A 156 23.64 -3.02 2.82
N LEU A 157 23.17 -2.28 3.83
CA LEU A 157 23.51 -0.86 4.03
C LEU A 157 24.71 -0.68 4.94
N ASP A 158 24.75 -1.48 6.02
CA ASP A 158 25.79 -1.43 7.06
C ASP A 158 26.04 -2.85 7.56
N LYS A 159 27.24 -3.36 7.30
CA LYS A 159 27.64 -4.74 7.65
C LYS A 159 27.61 -5.04 9.15
N THR A 160 27.56 -4.01 10.00
CA THR A 160 27.46 -4.17 11.47
C THR A 160 26.03 -4.38 11.95
N LYS A 161 25.03 -4.24 11.06
CA LYS A 161 23.61 -4.35 11.35
C LYS A 161 23.01 -5.60 10.74
N SER A 162 21.91 -6.06 11.32
CA SER A 162 21.16 -7.22 10.83
C SER A 162 19.66 -6.96 10.99
N GLY A 163 18.86 -7.79 10.33
CA GLY A 163 17.40 -7.74 10.34
C GLY A 163 16.81 -6.99 9.16
N GLU A 164 15.55 -7.31 8.87
CA GLU A 164 14.83 -6.72 7.76
C GLU A 164 14.45 -5.25 8.04
N THR A 165 14.43 -4.47 6.98
CA THR A 165 13.96 -3.09 6.96
C THR A 165 13.42 -2.73 5.58
N GLU A 166 12.68 -1.65 5.51
CA GLU A 166 12.35 -1.01 4.23
C GLU A 166 13.17 0.27 4.06
N ILE A 167 13.44 0.59 2.82
CA ILE A 167 14.20 1.77 2.39
C ILE A 167 13.42 2.53 1.32
N ALA A 168 13.70 3.83 1.22
CA ALA A 168 13.33 4.62 0.06
C ALA A 168 14.59 5.07 -0.68
N ASN A 169 14.64 4.85 -1.99
CA ASN A 169 15.57 5.53 -2.87
C ASN A 169 14.87 6.78 -3.43
N LEU A 170 15.47 7.95 -3.24
CA LEU A 170 14.95 9.24 -3.69
C LEU A 170 15.94 9.95 -4.60
N LYS A 171 15.41 10.73 -5.54
CA LYS A 171 16.20 11.49 -6.51
C LYS A 171 16.44 12.90 -6.01
N LEU A 172 17.70 13.31 -5.84
CA LEU A 172 18.08 14.61 -5.32
C LEU A 172 19.28 15.18 -6.09
N ASP A 173 19.57 16.46 -5.85
CA ASP A 173 20.80 17.09 -6.34
C ASP A 173 22.04 16.50 -5.66
N GLU A 174 23.15 16.42 -6.41
CA GLU A 174 24.41 15.80 -5.96
C GLU A 174 24.95 16.46 -4.68
N GLU A 175 24.92 17.80 -4.58
CA GLU A 175 25.36 18.53 -3.40
C GLU A 175 24.57 18.15 -2.14
N LYS A 176 23.25 18.06 -2.28
CA LYS A 176 22.36 17.66 -1.18
C LYS A 176 22.62 16.22 -0.75
N ILE A 177 22.83 15.31 -1.69
CA ILE A 177 23.19 13.91 -1.41
C ILE A 177 24.46 13.86 -0.55
N GLN A 178 25.51 14.62 -0.90
CA GLN A 178 26.78 14.64 -0.14
C GLN A 178 26.61 15.17 1.29
N LEU A 179 25.68 16.10 1.51
CA LEU A 179 25.36 16.61 2.85
C LEU A 179 24.60 15.59 3.69
N LEU A 180 23.60 14.93 3.08
CA LEU A 180 22.76 13.93 3.77
C LEU A 180 23.55 12.66 4.12
N LEU A 181 24.50 12.24 3.30
CA LEU A 181 25.34 11.06 3.57
C LEU A 181 26.19 11.17 4.84
N LYS A 182 26.34 12.37 5.40
CA LYS A 182 27.00 12.61 6.69
C LYS A 182 26.08 12.38 7.91
N GLN A 183 24.80 12.14 7.67
CA GLN A 183 23.77 12.01 8.70
C GLN A 183 23.36 10.54 8.87
N LYS A 184 22.91 10.19 10.08
CA LYS A 184 22.42 8.84 10.38
C LYS A 184 21.11 8.57 9.60
N GLY A 185 20.99 7.37 9.06
CA GLY A 185 19.79 6.94 8.32
C GLY A 185 19.86 7.17 6.82
N PHE A 186 20.92 7.85 6.33
CA PHE A 186 21.17 8.08 4.92
C PHE A 186 22.34 7.24 4.42
N TYR A 187 22.19 6.63 3.26
CA TYR A 187 23.16 5.71 2.67
C TYR A 187 23.35 5.98 1.17
N PRO A 188 24.53 5.61 0.60
CA PRO A 188 24.69 5.60 -0.85
C PRO A 188 23.60 4.77 -1.51
N ALA A 189 23.08 5.27 -2.61
CA ALA A 189 21.93 4.64 -3.29
C ALA A 189 22.12 3.14 -3.54
N TYR A 190 21.20 2.34 -3.03
CA TYR A 190 21.19 0.89 -3.18
C TYR A 190 20.61 0.53 -4.55
N HIS A 191 21.43 -0.11 -5.39
CA HIS A 191 21.09 -0.48 -6.78
C HIS A 191 20.66 0.67 -7.70
N MET A 192 20.89 1.92 -7.33
CA MET A 192 20.60 3.10 -8.13
C MET A 192 21.87 3.91 -8.40
N ASN A 193 21.80 4.86 -9.36
CA ASN A 193 22.91 5.76 -9.66
C ASN A 193 23.16 6.72 -8.49
N LYS A 194 24.27 6.53 -7.79
CA LYS A 194 24.67 7.27 -6.57
C LYS A 194 24.88 8.77 -6.77
N LYS A 195 24.98 9.23 -8.01
CA LYS A 195 25.10 10.65 -8.31
C LYS A 195 23.78 11.40 -8.15
N TYR A 196 22.65 10.72 -8.43
CA TYR A 196 21.32 11.34 -8.46
C TYR A 196 20.32 10.70 -7.50
N TRP A 197 20.73 9.67 -6.78
CA TRP A 197 19.88 8.93 -5.89
C TRP A 197 20.55 8.74 -4.53
N ILE A 198 19.75 8.77 -3.47
CA ILE A 198 20.15 8.47 -2.10
C ILE A 198 19.20 7.40 -1.54
N THR A 199 19.72 6.55 -0.66
CA THR A 199 18.92 5.60 0.10
C THR A 199 18.65 6.12 1.51
N ILE A 200 17.40 6.06 1.93
CA ILE A 200 16.91 6.44 3.25
C ILE A 200 16.34 5.20 3.92
N ILE A 201 16.70 4.93 5.17
CA ILE A 201 16.11 3.83 5.95
C ILE A 201 14.76 4.28 6.52
N LEU A 202 13.77 3.37 6.49
CA LEU A 202 12.39 3.62 6.95
C LEU A 202 12.10 2.77 8.20
N ASP A 203 12.78 3.11 9.31
CA ASP A 203 12.69 2.41 10.60
C ASP A 203 12.57 3.38 11.79
N ASP A 204 11.95 4.53 11.56
CA ASP A 204 11.79 5.66 12.49
C ASP A 204 13.13 6.31 12.96
N THR A 205 14.27 5.97 12.32
CA THR A 205 15.56 6.67 12.57
C THR A 205 15.50 8.12 12.10
N ILE A 206 14.77 8.41 11.03
CA ILE A 206 14.50 9.75 10.47
C ILE A 206 13.02 10.00 10.64
N ASP A 207 12.63 11.19 11.07
CA ASP A 207 11.22 11.55 11.25
C ASP A 207 10.47 11.66 9.92
N ASP A 208 9.16 11.40 9.97
CA ASP A 208 8.30 11.39 8.79
C ASP A 208 8.30 12.71 8.04
N LYS A 209 8.39 13.85 8.74
CA LYS A 209 8.40 15.18 8.13
C LYS A 209 9.62 15.37 7.23
N THR A 210 10.80 15.05 7.75
CA THR A 210 12.07 15.11 7.00
C THR A 210 12.00 14.22 5.76
N ILE A 211 11.49 12.99 5.89
CA ILE A 211 11.34 12.06 4.77
C ILE A 211 10.39 12.62 3.72
N LEU A 212 9.24 13.18 4.12
CA LEU A 212 8.25 13.73 3.21
C LEU A 212 8.76 14.98 2.47
N GLU A 213 9.56 15.84 3.11
CA GLU A 213 10.24 16.96 2.46
C GLU A 213 11.17 16.47 1.34
N LEU A 214 11.90 15.37 1.58
CA LEU A 214 12.77 14.77 0.58
C LEU A 214 11.99 14.07 -0.55
N PHE A 215 10.85 13.48 -0.26
CA PHE A 215 9.94 12.96 -1.30
C PHE A 215 9.42 14.08 -2.19
N GLU A 216 9.05 15.22 -1.61
CA GLU A 216 8.63 16.41 -2.35
C GLU A 216 9.73 16.94 -3.26
N GLU A 217 10.96 17.08 -2.76
CA GLU A 217 12.09 17.49 -3.57
C GLU A 217 12.35 16.51 -4.73
N SER A 218 12.26 15.20 -4.45
CA SER A 218 12.44 14.17 -5.47
C SER A 218 11.35 14.22 -6.54
N HIS A 219 10.10 14.47 -6.15
CA HIS A 219 8.99 14.68 -7.08
C HIS A 219 9.27 15.89 -7.98
N HIS A 220 9.58 17.06 -7.42
CA HIS A 220 9.92 18.28 -8.16
C HIS A 220 11.17 18.14 -9.05
N PHE A 221 12.14 17.30 -8.64
CA PHE A 221 13.30 17.02 -9.46
C PHE A 221 12.93 16.37 -10.80
N THR A 222 11.87 15.58 -10.83
CA THR A 222 11.37 14.98 -12.08
C THR A 222 10.61 15.96 -12.96
N GLU A 223 9.99 16.99 -12.40
CA GLU A 223 9.28 18.06 -13.13
C GLU A 223 10.26 18.98 -13.86
N LYS A 224 11.30 19.48 -13.19
CA LYS A 224 12.31 20.39 -13.76
C LYS A 224 12.97 19.88 -15.04
N ASN A 225 13.01 18.57 -15.26
CA ASN A 225 13.57 17.97 -16.46
C ASN A 225 12.63 18.00 -17.67
N ILE A 226 11.37 18.43 -17.54
CA ILE A 226 10.45 18.62 -18.66
C ILE A 226 10.88 19.82 -19.51
N HIS A 227 11.33 20.90 -18.88
CA HIS A 227 11.73 22.13 -19.58
C HIS A 227 13.06 22.07 -20.31
N LYS A 228 13.90 21.02 -20.11
CA LYS A 228 15.18 20.84 -20.82
C LYS A 228 15.09 20.02 -22.09
N SER A 229 13.94 19.44 -22.41
CA SER A 229 13.76 18.52 -23.54
C SER A 229 13.03 19.11 -24.76
N THR A 230 12.88 20.44 -24.84
CA THR A 230 12.37 21.09 -26.06
C THR A 230 13.49 21.11 -27.11
N PRO A 231 13.36 20.41 -28.26
CA PRO A 231 14.38 20.43 -29.27
C PRO A 231 14.47 21.81 -29.89
N LYS A 232 15.68 22.37 -29.94
CA LYS A 232 15.95 23.55 -30.75
C LYS A 232 15.52 23.26 -32.18
N LYS A 233 14.47 23.92 -32.68
CA LYS A 233 14.16 23.98 -34.10
C LYS A 233 15.39 24.53 -34.82
N SER A 234 16.01 23.71 -35.62
CA SER A 234 17.01 24.16 -36.62
C SER A 234 16.29 25.07 -37.62
N LEU A 235 16.56 26.35 -37.55
CA LEU A 235 16.31 27.28 -38.65
C LEU A 235 17.30 26.93 -39.77
N ASN A 236 16.85 26.15 -40.73
CA ASN A 236 17.52 26.09 -42.03
C ASN A 236 17.10 27.34 -42.81
N ASN A 237 17.99 28.30 -42.86
CA ASN A 237 18.00 29.30 -43.90
C ASN A 237 18.45 28.63 -45.22
N SER A 238 17.51 28.53 -46.13
CA SER A 238 17.83 28.31 -47.55
C SER A 238 17.94 29.69 -48.20
N GLY A 239 19.15 30.04 -48.56
CA GLY A 239 19.42 31.02 -49.60
C GLY A 239 19.57 30.31 -50.95
#